data_3b27974fab7d7a2954d159848f01a662
#
_entry.id   3b27974fab7d7a2954d159848f01a662
#
_cell.length_a   1.000
_cell.length_b   1.000
_cell.length_c   1.000
_cell.angle_alpha   90.00
_cell.angle_beta   90.00
_cell.angle_gamma   90.00
#
_symmetry.space_group_name_H-M   'P 1'
#
loop_
_entity.id
_entity.type
_entity.pdbx_description
1 polymer ?
#
loop_
_entity_poly.entity_id
_entity_poly.type
_entity_poly.pdbx_seq_one_letter_code
_entity_poly.pdbx_strand_id
1 'polypeptide(L)'
;KAQKVRKLIKNDFDEAYKKVDAILTPSTPSSAFKIGEKTNDPVSMYLNDIFTVPVNLAGLPGISIPAGLDKKGYPLGLQIIGKAFDEQNILNIAYAMEEKIAFKNKITNWWIK
;
A
#
# COMPACT_ATOMS: atom_id res chain seq x y z
N LYS A 1 16.64 -21.53 -2.42
CA LYS A 1 16.20 -21.15 -1.07
C LYS A 1 15.23 -19.94 -1.09
N ALA A 2 15.52 -18.88 -1.84
CA ALA A 2 14.66 -17.70 -1.96
C ALA A 2 13.29 -18.01 -2.60
N GLN A 3 13.24 -18.86 -3.62
CA GLN A 3 11.98 -19.26 -4.26
C GLN A 3 11.06 -20.06 -3.33
N LYS A 4 11.60 -20.83 -2.38
CA LYS A 4 10.83 -21.55 -1.37
C LYS A 4 10.14 -20.57 -0.41
N VAL A 5 10.85 -19.52 0.03
CA VAL A 5 10.31 -18.47 0.90
C VAL A 5 9.22 -17.70 0.16
N ARG A 6 9.44 -17.32 -1.10
CA ARG A 6 8.44 -16.67 -1.95
C ARG A 6 7.15 -17.49 -2.04
N LYS A 7 7.28 -18.81 -2.23
CA LYS A 7 6.12 -19.72 -2.28
C LYS A 7 5.36 -19.76 -0.96
N LEU A 8 6.05 -19.72 0.17
CA LEU A 8 5.41 -19.66 1.50
C LEU A 8 4.60 -18.38 1.66
N ILE A 9 5.19 -17.23 1.30
CA ILE A 9 4.49 -15.95 1.33
C ILE A 9 3.23 -15.99 0.45
N LYS A 10 3.35 -16.51 -0.78
CA LYS A 10 2.21 -16.68 -1.69
C LYS A 10 1.12 -17.56 -1.09
N ASN A 11 1.50 -18.67 -0.47
CA ASN A 11 0.57 -19.60 0.16
C ASN A 11 -0.22 -18.92 1.30
N ASP A 12 0.42 -18.08 2.10
CA ASP A 12 -0.25 -17.33 3.18
C ASP A 12 -1.36 -16.43 2.62
N PHE A 13 -1.10 -15.75 1.52
CA PHE A 13 -2.12 -14.97 0.82
C PHE A 13 -3.22 -15.85 0.24
N ASP A 14 -2.87 -16.96 -0.41
CA ASP A 14 -3.85 -17.89 -0.99
C ASP A 14 -4.80 -18.44 0.09
N GLU A 15 -4.29 -18.75 1.29
CA GLU A 15 -5.13 -19.16 2.42
C GLU A 15 -6.06 -18.04 2.92
N ALA A 16 -5.55 -16.81 3.00
CA ALA A 16 -6.37 -15.66 3.38
C ALA A 16 -7.50 -15.43 2.38
N TYR A 17 -7.23 -15.55 1.08
CA TYR A 17 -8.23 -15.34 0.03
C TYR A 17 -9.32 -16.43 -0.05
N LYS A 18 -9.21 -17.50 0.70
CA LYS A 18 -10.32 -18.44 0.90
C LYS A 18 -11.45 -17.84 1.74
N LYS A 19 -11.15 -16.80 2.51
CA LYS A 19 -12.06 -16.17 3.47
C LYS A 19 -12.43 -14.73 3.12
N VAL A 20 -11.63 -14.05 2.30
CA VAL A 20 -11.81 -12.65 1.95
C VAL A 20 -11.60 -12.43 0.44
N ASP A 21 -12.17 -11.34 -0.08
CA ASP A 21 -12.05 -10.98 -1.51
C ASP A 21 -10.89 -10.03 -1.79
N ALA A 22 -10.48 -9.26 -0.80
CA ALA A 22 -9.33 -8.35 -0.86
C ALA A 22 -8.73 -8.16 0.53
N ILE A 23 -7.48 -7.72 0.57
CA ILE A 23 -6.76 -7.41 1.81
C ILE A 23 -6.42 -5.92 1.81
N LEU A 24 -6.69 -5.26 2.92
CA LEU A 24 -6.39 -3.84 3.11
C LEU A 24 -5.22 -3.68 4.07
N THR A 25 -4.28 -2.82 3.69
CA THR A 25 -3.14 -2.45 4.53
C THR A 25 -2.86 -0.95 4.39
N PRO A 26 -2.14 -0.33 5.32
CA PRO A 26 -1.48 0.94 5.01
C PRO A 26 -0.56 0.75 3.79
N SER A 27 -0.40 1.78 2.97
CA SER A 27 0.58 1.72 1.86
C SER A 27 2.01 1.77 2.38
N THR A 28 2.23 2.55 3.43
CA THR A 28 3.52 2.68 4.14
C THR A 28 3.26 2.77 5.64
N PRO A 29 4.26 2.43 6.50
CA PRO A 29 4.12 2.51 7.95
C PRO A 29 3.92 3.93 8.49
N SER A 30 4.35 4.94 7.73
CA SER A 30 4.28 6.34 8.11
C SER A 30 4.04 7.23 6.90
N SER A 31 3.71 8.50 7.14
CA SER A 31 3.73 9.53 6.11
C SER A 31 5.16 9.82 5.62
N ALA A 32 5.27 10.69 4.61
CA ALA A 32 6.57 11.07 4.04
C ALA A 32 7.53 11.60 5.11
N PHE A 33 8.80 11.25 4.99
CA PHE A 33 9.90 11.74 5.81
C PHE A 33 10.77 12.72 5.01
N LYS A 34 11.61 13.50 5.70
CA LYS A 34 12.49 14.47 5.04
C LYS A 34 13.55 13.80 4.18
N ILE A 35 13.94 14.47 3.11
CA ILE A 35 15.05 14.03 2.26
C ILE A 35 16.32 13.88 3.12
N GLY A 36 16.95 12.70 3.06
CA GLY A 36 18.16 12.40 3.82
C GLY A 36 17.93 11.93 5.26
N GLU A 37 16.71 12.01 5.80
CA GLU A 37 16.42 11.67 7.20
C GLU A 37 16.74 10.22 7.55
N LYS A 38 16.55 9.29 6.62
CA LYS A 38 16.75 7.84 6.83
C LYS A 38 17.94 7.24 6.09
N THR A 39 18.81 8.07 5.50
CA THR A 39 19.94 7.59 4.69
C THR A 39 21.00 6.84 5.51
N ASN A 40 21.10 7.11 6.80
CA ASN A 40 22.08 6.49 7.71
C ASN A 40 21.54 5.30 8.49
N ASP A 41 20.25 4.94 8.28
CA ASP A 41 19.59 3.81 8.93
C ASP A 41 18.96 2.88 7.90
N PRO A 42 19.72 1.86 7.41
CA PRO A 42 19.22 0.91 6.42
C PRO A 42 17.99 0.14 6.87
N VAL A 43 17.86 -0.17 8.16
CA VAL A 43 16.73 -0.90 8.73
C VAL A 43 15.47 -0.05 8.68
N SER A 44 15.55 1.22 9.06
CA SER A 44 14.43 2.16 9.00
C SER A 44 13.96 2.39 7.55
N MET A 45 14.89 2.52 6.60
CA MET A 45 14.55 2.60 5.17
C MET A 45 13.85 1.33 4.67
N TYR A 46 14.37 0.16 5.05
CA TYR A 46 13.81 -1.12 4.66
C TYR A 46 12.39 -1.32 5.19
N LEU A 47 12.10 -0.88 6.41
CA LEU A 47 10.78 -0.98 7.03
C LEU A 47 9.71 -0.15 6.31
N ASN A 48 10.08 0.85 5.52
CA ASN A 48 9.11 1.60 4.72
C ASN A 48 8.39 0.74 3.68
N ASP A 49 9.01 -0.33 3.22
CA ASP A 49 8.50 -1.22 2.18
C ASP A 49 7.81 -2.49 2.75
N ILE A 50 7.61 -2.54 4.05
CA ILE A 50 7.10 -3.75 4.74
C ILE A 50 5.73 -4.21 4.22
N PHE A 51 4.89 -3.29 3.73
CA PHE A 51 3.56 -3.62 3.22
C PHE A 51 3.53 -3.82 1.70
N THR A 52 4.53 -3.38 0.95
CA THR A 52 4.55 -3.44 -0.51
C THR A 52 5.38 -4.58 -1.07
N VAL A 53 6.50 -4.89 -0.44
CA VAL A 53 7.39 -5.99 -0.88
C VAL A 53 6.70 -7.34 -0.89
N PRO A 54 5.93 -7.77 0.14
CA PRO A 54 5.25 -9.06 0.13
C PRO A 54 4.27 -9.22 -1.03
N VAL A 55 3.60 -8.16 -1.45
CA VAL A 55 2.67 -8.14 -2.59
C VAL A 55 3.40 -8.49 -3.88
N ASN A 56 4.56 -7.85 -4.09
CA ASN A 56 5.42 -8.13 -5.25
C ASN A 56 5.97 -9.56 -5.24
N LEU A 57 6.44 -10.03 -4.08
CA LEU A 57 6.96 -11.38 -3.93
C LEU A 57 5.91 -12.45 -4.16
N ALA A 58 4.67 -12.21 -3.75
CA ALA A 58 3.54 -13.10 -3.97
C ALA A 58 2.97 -13.02 -5.40
N GLY A 59 3.37 -12.03 -6.21
CA GLY A 59 2.88 -11.83 -7.57
C GLY A 59 1.42 -11.43 -7.63
N LEU A 60 0.97 -10.57 -6.70
CA LEU A 60 -0.42 -10.14 -6.57
C LEU A 60 -0.62 -8.71 -7.07
N PRO A 61 -1.81 -8.39 -7.61
CA PRO A 61 -2.15 -7.02 -7.94
C PRO A 61 -2.38 -6.19 -6.68
N GLY A 62 -1.92 -4.95 -6.67
CA GLY A 62 -2.12 -4.01 -5.59
C GLY A 62 -2.36 -2.60 -6.11
N ILE A 63 -3.15 -1.84 -5.38
CA ILE A 63 -3.41 -0.44 -5.66
C ILE A 63 -3.34 0.36 -4.37
N SER A 64 -2.80 1.57 -4.43
CA SER A 64 -2.82 2.52 -3.32
C SER A 64 -3.78 3.66 -3.65
N ILE A 65 -4.66 3.97 -2.72
CA ILE A 65 -5.61 5.08 -2.84
C ILE A 65 -5.37 6.10 -1.72
N PRO A 66 -5.70 7.38 -1.96
CA PRO A 66 -5.64 8.40 -0.90
C PRO A 66 -6.59 8.06 0.25
N ALA A 67 -6.08 8.11 1.48
CA ALA A 67 -6.86 7.78 2.68
C ALA A 67 -7.07 8.97 3.62
N GLY A 68 -6.39 10.07 3.40
CA GLY A 68 -6.47 11.26 4.24
C GLY A 68 -5.10 11.89 4.47
N LEU A 69 -5.01 12.70 5.51
CA LEU A 69 -3.78 13.37 5.92
C LEU A 69 -3.42 12.97 7.35
N ASP A 70 -2.14 12.98 7.66
CA ASP A 70 -1.66 12.87 9.04
C ASP A 70 -1.85 14.20 9.81
N LYS A 71 -1.45 14.21 11.08
CA LYS A 71 -1.56 15.41 11.94
C LYS A 71 -0.74 16.61 11.44
N LYS A 72 0.26 16.37 10.59
CA LYS A 72 1.12 17.40 9.99
C LYS A 72 0.64 17.85 8.61
N GLY A 73 -0.44 17.24 8.09
CA GLY A 73 -0.99 17.53 6.78
C GLY A 73 -0.34 16.75 5.63
N TYR A 74 0.45 15.71 5.92
CA TYR A 74 1.04 14.85 4.88
C TYR A 74 0.08 13.75 4.46
N PRO A 75 0.02 13.41 3.15
CA PRO A 75 -0.91 12.42 2.64
C PRO A 75 -0.60 11.01 3.15
N LEU A 76 -1.66 10.26 3.38
CA LEU A 76 -1.63 8.85 3.75
C LEU A 76 -2.26 8.01 2.65
N GLY A 77 -1.72 6.82 2.43
CA GLY A 77 -2.22 5.86 1.45
C GLY A 77 -2.81 4.62 2.09
N LEU A 78 -3.87 4.10 1.48
CA LEU A 78 -4.46 2.80 1.79
C LEU A 78 -4.19 1.85 0.62
N GLN A 79 -3.58 0.70 0.91
CA GLN A 79 -3.30 -0.32 -0.09
C GLN A 79 -4.40 -1.38 -0.11
N ILE A 80 -4.84 -1.75 -1.31
CA ILE A 80 -5.78 -2.84 -1.56
C ILE A 80 -5.03 -3.89 -2.36
N ILE A 81 -4.99 -5.12 -1.84
CA ILE A 81 -4.29 -6.26 -2.45
C ILE A 81 -5.35 -7.26 -2.91
N GLY A 82 -5.31 -7.66 -4.17
CA GLY A 82 -6.24 -8.60 -4.77
C GLY A 82 -5.65 -9.97 -5.01
N LYS A 83 -6.50 -10.91 -5.42
CA LYS A 83 -6.09 -12.22 -5.91
C LYS A 83 -5.28 -12.08 -7.19
N ALA A 84 -4.46 -13.07 -7.51
CA ALA A 84 -3.71 -13.09 -8.77
C ALA A 84 -4.67 -12.90 -9.97
N PHE A 85 -4.31 -12.00 -10.88
CA PHE A 85 -5.07 -11.63 -12.09
C PHE A 85 -6.47 -11.05 -11.85
N ASP A 86 -6.76 -10.57 -10.63
CA ASP A 86 -8.06 -10.01 -10.25
C ASP A 86 -8.04 -8.47 -10.18
N GLU A 87 -7.32 -7.83 -11.10
CA GLU A 87 -7.14 -6.37 -11.18
C GLU A 87 -8.48 -5.64 -11.28
N GLN A 88 -9.44 -6.18 -12.05
CA GLN A 88 -10.76 -5.56 -12.20
C GLN A 88 -11.48 -5.45 -10.85
N ASN A 89 -11.41 -6.48 -10.03
CA ASN A 89 -12.05 -6.48 -8.71
C ASN A 89 -11.43 -5.43 -7.77
N ILE A 90 -10.09 -5.32 -7.73
CA ILE A 90 -9.45 -4.32 -6.88
C ILE A 90 -9.68 -2.89 -7.37
N LEU A 91 -9.80 -2.67 -8.68
CA LEU A 91 -10.19 -1.38 -9.23
C LEU A 91 -11.62 -1.00 -8.82
N ASN A 92 -12.55 -1.94 -8.84
CA ASN A 92 -13.92 -1.72 -8.39
C ASN A 92 -13.99 -1.41 -6.90
N ILE A 93 -13.24 -2.15 -6.09
CA ILE A 93 -13.16 -1.91 -4.63
C ILE A 93 -12.53 -0.56 -4.35
N ALA A 94 -11.42 -0.23 -5.03
CA ALA A 94 -10.73 1.05 -4.89
C ALA A 94 -11.66 2.22 -5.23
N TYR A 95 -12.40 2.13 -6.31
CA TYR A 95 -13.37 3.15 -6.71
C TYR A 95 -14.45 3.35 -5.64
N ALA A 96 -15.05 2.25 -5.15
CA ALA A 96 -16.06 2.33 -4.11
C ALA A 96 -15.52 2.92 -2.80
N MET A 97 -14.29 2.59 -2.44
CA MET A 97 -13.64 3.13 -1.24
C MET A 97 -13.27 4.61 -1.39
N GLU A 98 -12.78 5.04 -2.54
CA GLU A 98 -12.53 6.46 -2.82
C GLU A 98 -13.80 7.29 -2.68
N GLU A 99 -14.94 6.81 -3.19
CA GLU A 99 -16.24 7.45 -3.05
C GLU A 99 -16.65 7.58 -1.57
N LYS A 100 -16.42 6.56 -0.76
CA LYS A 100 -16.74 6.55 0.67
C LYS A 100 -15.80 7.43 1.51
N ILE A 101 -14.52 7.38 1.22
CA ILE A 101 -13.49 8.21 1.91
C ILE A 101 -13.69 9.67 1.54
N ALA A 102 -14.11 9.97 0.30
CA ALA A 102 -14.39 11.31 -0.22
C ALA A 102 -13.24 12.32 0.08
N PHE A 103 -12.00 11.84 0.06
CA PHE A 103 -10.83 12.66 0.28
C PHE A 103 -10.62 13.60 -0.89
N LYS A 104 -10.93 14.87 -0.68
CA LYS A 104 -10.63 15.94 -1.63
C LYS A 104 -9.33 16.61 -1.21
N ASN A 105 -8.25 16.25 -1.89
CA ASN A 105 -6.99 16.98 -1.73
C ASN A 105 -7.23 18.42 -2.18
N LYS A 106 -7.21 19.35 -1.24
CA LYS A 106 -7.07 20.77 -1.58
C LYS A 106 -5.64 20.91 -2.08
N ILE A 107 -5.48 20.90 -3.40
CA ILE A 107 -4.21 21.20 -4.05
C ILE A 107 -3.85 22.63 -3.65
N THR A 108 -3.10 22.76 -2.59
CA THR A 108 -2.38 24.01 -2.35
C THR A 108 -1.26 24.02 -3.38
N ASN A 109 -1.25 24.99 -4.24
CA ASN A 109 -0.21 25.19 -5.26
C ASN A 109 1.12 25.52 -4.56
N TRP A 110 1.63 24.58 -3.77
CA TRP A 110 2.86 24.73 -2.96
C TRP A 110 4.11 25.01 -3.85
N TRP A 111 4.02 24.72 -5.15
CA TRP A 111 5.04 24.99 -6.15
C TRP A 111 4.97 26.41 -6.74
N ILE A 112 3.91 27.15 -6.49
CA ILE A 112 3.81 28.57 -6.87
C ILE A 112 4.29 29.38 -5.66
N LYS A 113 5.52 29.88 -5.73
CA LYS A 113 6.05 30.86 -4.78
C LYS A 113 5.69 32.26 -5.22
#